data_fbce3b526fdb0de3ceb2ad7b840667e6
#
_entry.id   fbce3b526fdb0de3ceb2ad7b840667e6
#
_cell.length_a   1.000
_cell.length_b   1.000
_cell.length_c   1.000
_cell.angle_alpha   90.00
_cell.angle_beta   90.00
_cell.angle_gamma   90.00
#
_symmetry.space_group_name_H-M   'P 1'
#
loop_
_entity.id
_entity.type
_entity.pdbx_description
1 polymer ?
#
loop_
_entity_poly.entity_id
_entity_poly.type
_entity_poly.pdbx_seq_one_letter_code
_entity_poly.pdbx_strand_id
1 'polypeptide(L)'
;MFKDSKAALLLFVAFASICLSSLASAKGPDTQIIGEQQEHLHPYQGLYTFCTPADQSPDINTILQRTDLPWQPSGASTPNLGFITDHCWFRFSVRNLNRLHADWQLQIDYAMLGEVDVYQVDAGGTLIAHFQAGMDRDFSVRPGTAPTPAFPLTLPAGTDNDIFLKVASAHSIQLPLELLTQESYNLSL
;
A
#
# COMPACT_ATOMS: atom_id res chain seq x y z
N MET A 1 41.03 29.33 70.28
CA MET A 1 42.04 28.71 69.39
C MET A 1 41.30 28.06 68.27
N PHE A 2 41.42 28.66 67.12
CA PHE A 2 40.65 28.40 65.91
C PHE A 2 41.01 27.04 65.30
N LYS A 3 40.03 26.36 64.77
CA LYS A 3 40.30 25.37 63.71
C LYS A 3 39.08 25.21 62.79
N ASP A 4 39.23 25.76 61.60
CA ASP A 4 38.30 25.69 60.49
C ASP A 4 38.08 24.23 60.02
N SER A 5 36.85 23.91 59.80
CA SER A 5 36.49 22.68 59.08
C SER A 5 35.75 23.06 57.80
N LYS A 6 36.44 22.97 56.68
CA LYS A 6 35.88 23.17 55.33
C LYS A 6 35.04 21.97 54.98
N ALA A 7 33.73 22.18 54.94
CA ALA A 7 32.80 21.22 54.39
C ALA A 7 32.94 21.20 52.86
N ALA A 8 33.43 20.12 52.32
CA ALA A 8 33.46 19.85 50.87
C ALA A 8 32.04 19.55 50.38
N LEU A 9 31.46 20.45 49.62
CA LEU A 9 30.18 20.27 48.92
C LEU A 9 30.44 19.39 47.67
N LEU A 10 30.16 18.10 47.76
CA LEU A 10 30.16 17.20 46.61
C LEU A 10 28.90 17.44 45.77
N LEU A 11 29.07 18.16 44.66
CA LEU A 11 28.03 18.30 43.61
C LEU A 11 27.93 16.96 42.88
N PHE A 12 26.88 16.19 43.16
CA PHE A 12 26.46 15.06 42.35
C PHE A 12 25.74 15.60 41.11
N VAL A 13 26.44 15.72 39.99
CA VAL A 13 25.83 15.96 38.69
C VAL A 13 25.28 14.63 38.20
N ALA A 14 23.99 14.42 38.42
CA ALA A 14 23.26 13.32 37.81
C ALA A 14 23.10 13.61 36.32
N PHE A 15 23.91 12.94 35.49
CA PHE A 15 23.70 12.91 34.05
C PHE A 15 22.45 12.08 33.76
N ALA A 16 21.30 12.72 33.68
CA ALA A 16 20.10 12.13 33.16
C ALA A 16 20.30 11.95 31.64
N SER A 17 20.76 10.76 31.24
CA SER A 17 20.79 10.34 29.84
C SER A 17 19.35 10.24 29.35
N ILE A 18 18.84 11.28 28.73
CA ILE A 18 17.56 11.24 28.03
C ILE A 18 17.79 10.40 26.78
N CYS A 19 17.49 9.10 26.87
CA CYS A 19 17.28 8.28 25.68
C CYS A 19 16.11 8.87 24.90
N LEU A 20 16.41 9.75 23.96
CA LEU A 20 15.47 10.11 22.90
C LEU A 20 15.30 8.84 22.05
N SER A 21 14.37 7.99 22.43
CA SER A 21 13.85 6.98 21.54
C SER A 21 13.19 7.74 20.39
N SER A 22 13.89 7.89 19.27
CA SER A 22 13.27 8.32 18.03
C SER A 22 12.16 7.33 17.73
N LEU A 23 10.92 7.70 18.03
CA LEU A 23 9.75 7.07 17.46
C LEU A 23 9.91 7.25 15.96
N ALA A 24 10.47 6.24 15.28
CA ALA A 24 10.37 6.11 13.85
C ALA A 24 8.87 5.97 13.58
N SER A 25 8.21 7.08 13.33
CA SER A 25 6.86 7.10 12.77
C SER A 25 6.98 6.28 11.49
N ALA A 26 6.29 5.15 11.43
CA ALA A 26 6.20 4.38 10.21
C ALA A 26 5.59 5.31 9.17
N LYS A 27 6.45 5.89 8.32
CA LYS A 27 6.02 6.78 7.24
C LYS A 27 5.10 5.96 6.36
N GLY A 28 3.86 6.38 6.23
CA GLY A 28 2.93 5.78 5.28
C GLY A 28 3.51 5.84 3.86
N PRO A 29 2.91 5.15 2.90
CA PRO A 29 3.38 5.18 1.52
C PRO A 29 3.47 6.63 1.04
N ASP A 30 4.56 6.96 0.33
CA ASP A 30 4.66 8.24 -0.34
C ASP A 30 3.56 8.32 -1.39
N THR A 31 2.71 9.35 -1.31
CA THR A 31 1.63 9.56 -2.27
C THR A 31 2.24 9.78 -3.65
N GLN A 32 1.87 8.94 -4.59
CA GLN A 32 2.29 9.05 -5.98
C GLN A 32 1.41 10.03 -6.73
N ILE A 33 2.03 10.85 -7.53
CA ILE A 33 1.34 11.92 -8.24
C ILE A 33 1.13 11.49 -9.70
N ILE A 34 -0.13 11.45 -10.12
CA ILE A 34 -0.48 11.40 -11.54
C ILE A 34 -0.45 12.83 -12.06
N GLY A 35 0.46 13.12 -13.00
CA GLY A 35 0.61 14.45 -13.61
C GLY A 35 -0.59 14.83 -14.48
N GLU A 36 -0.72 16.12 -14.83
CA GLU A 36 -1.88 16.68 -15.52
C GLU A 36 -2.17 16.05 -16.90
N GLN A 37 -1.15 15.52 -17.57
CA GLN A 37 -1.26 14.88 -18.90
C GLN A 37 -0.80 13.42 -18.86
N GLN A 38 -0.64 12.86 -17.68
CA GLN A 38 -0.18 11.48 -17.53
C GLN A 38 -1.35 10.53 -17.70
N GLU A 39 -1.18 9.50 -18.50
CA GLU A 39 -2.19 8.48 -18.79
C GLU A 39 -1.81 7.10 -18.25
N HIS A 40 -0.55 6.93 -17.80
CA HIS A 40 0.01 5.69 -17.30
C HIS A 40 0.82 5.94 -16.04
N LEU A 41 0.71 5.07 -15.04
CA LEU A 41 1.52 5.10 -13.82
C LEU A 41 1.81 3.67 -13.33
N HIS A 42 3.08 3.35 -13.10
CA HIS A 42 3.49 2.17 -12.36
C HIS A 42 3.71 2.53 -10.88
N PRO A 43 2.92 2.01 -9.93
CA PRO A 43 2.91 2.50 -8.54
C PRO A 43 4.02 1.91 -7.66
N TYR A 44 5.14 1.43 -8.22
CA TYR A 44 6.13 0.67 -7.47
C TYR A 44 6.91 1.47 -6.44
N GLN A 45 7.23 2.75 -6.70
CA GLN A 45 8.05 3.56 -5.78
C GLN A 45 7.38 3.82 -4.44
N GLY A 46 6.05 3.86 -4.41
CA GLY A 46 5.25 4.04 -3.20
C GLY A 46 4.48 2.78 -2.79
N LEU A 47 4.85 1.62 -3.33
CA LEU A 47 4.19 0.35 -3.04
C LEU A 47 4.80 -0.28 -1.78
N TYR A 48 3.93 -0.61 -0.83
CA TYR A 48 4.28 -1.30 0.42
C TYR A 48 3.58 -2.66 0.46
N THR A 49 4.20 -3.60 1.16
CA THR A 49 3.68 -4.97 1.29
C THR A 49 3.97 -5.55 2.66
N PHE A 50 3.16 -6.51 3.08
CA PHE A 50 3.47 -7.50 4.08
C PHE A 50 2.66 -8.78 3.81
N CYS A 51 3.14 -9.92 4.29
CA CYS A 51 2.47 -11.19 4.16
C CYS A 51 2.25 -11.81 5.54
N THR A 52 1.21 -12.61 5.66
CA THR A 52 0.87 -13.36 6.88
C THR A 52 0.40 -14.76 6.49
N PRO A 53 0.55 -15.75 7.38
CA PRO A 53 -0.12 -17.03 7.20
C PRO A 53 -1.61 -16.85 6.88
N ALA A 54 -2.16 -17.71 6.03
CA ALA A 54 -3.52 -17.58 5.51
C ALA A 54 -4.59 -17.47 6.62
N ASP A 55 -4.42 -18.24 7.72
CA ASP A 55 -5.30 -18.26 8.89
C ASP A 55 -5.18 -17.01 9.79
N GLN A 56 -4.13 -16.19 9.58
CA GLN A 56 -3.87 -14.97 10.34
C GLN A 56 -4.03 -13.70 9.49
N SER A 57 -4.46 -13.85 8.23
CA SER A 57 -4.59 -12.71 7.32
C SER A 57 -5.72 -11.78 7.78
N PRO A 58 -5.41 -10.50 8.06
CA PRO A 58 -6.44 -9.54 8.47
C PRO A 58 -7.44 -9.27 7.34
N ASP A 59 -8.62 -8.80 7.70
CA ASP A 59 -9.58 -8.22 6.77
C ASP A 59 -9.29 -6.73 6.51
N ILE A 60 -9.99 -6.12 5.55
CA ILE A 60 -9.79 -4.71 5.21
C ILE A 60 -10.11 -3.77 6.38
N ASN A 61 -11.13 -4.07 7.20
CA ASN A 61 -11.48 -3.22 8.34
C ASN A 61 -10.36 -3.21 9.38
N THR A 62 -9.75 -4.37 9.63
CA THR A 62 -8.56 -4.48 10.50
C THR A 62 -7.38 -3.69 9.91
N ILE A 63 -7.15 -3.78 8.59
CA ILE A 63 -6.11 -3.02 7.88
C ILE A 63 -6.30 -1.51 8.08
N LEU A 64 -7.52 -1.01 7.94
CA LEU A 64 -7.81 0.43 8.04
C LEU A 64 -7.73 0.97 9.48
N GLN A 65 -7.94 0.12 10.48
CA GLN A 65 -7.93 0.53 11.89
C GLN A 65 -6.54 0.43 12.54
N ARG A 66 -5.65 -0.42 12.03
CA ARG A 66 -4.35 -0.69 12.64
C ARG A 66 -3.24 0.14 12.02
N THR A 67 -2.48 0.80 12.88
CA THR A 67 -1.29 1.59 12.49
C THR A 67 0.03 0.84 12.70
N ASP A 68 -0.01 -0.30 13.38
CA ASP A 68 1.15 -1.11 13.78
C ASP A 68 1.43 -2.30 12.84
N LEU A 69 0.78 -2.34 11.67
CA LEU A 69 1.01 -3.38 10.67
C LEU A 69 2.44 -3.30 10.09
N PRO A 70 3.08 -4.44 9.84
CA PRO A 70 4.49 -4.50 9.46
C PRO A 70 4.72 -4.17 7.98
N TRP A 71 4.18 -3.06 7.51
CA TRP A 71 4.34 -2.60 6.13
C TRP A 71 5.81 -2.34 5.80
N GLN A 72 6.28 -2.90 4.70
CA GLN A 72 7.63 -2.71 4.18
C GLN A 72 7.57 -2.25 2.72
N PRO A 73 8.50 -1.38 2.28
CA PRO A 73 8.60 -1.03 0.87
C PRO A 73 8.79 -2.29 0.01
N SER A 74 8.00 -2.39 -1.06
CA SER A 74 8.06 -3.53 -2.00
C SER A 74 9.23 -3.44 -2.99
N GLY A 75 9.95 -2.31 -3.00
CA GLY A 75 11.00 -2.03 -3.97
C GLY A 75 10.49 -1.17 -5.13
N ALA A 76 11.41 -0.79 -6.03
CA ALA A 76 11.11 0.11 -7.15
C ALA A 76 10.78 -0.61 -8.47
N SER A 77 10.53 -1.90 -8.42
CA SER A 77 10.21 -2.74 -9.58
C SER A 77 9.03 -3.66 -9.27
N THR A 78 8.56 -4.36 -10.29
CA THR A 78 7.49 -5.35 -10.17
C THR A 78 7.75 -6.32 -9.01
N PRO A 79 6.85 -6.39 -8.02
CA PRO A 79 6.97 -7.38 -6.95
C PRO A 79 6.91 -8.80 -7.49
N ASN A 80 7.85 -9.62 -7.04
CA ASN A 80 7.88 -11.05 -7.32
C ASN A 80 8.22 -11.79 -6.03
N LEU A 81 7.22 -12.38 -5.40
CA LEU A 81 7.35 -13.10 -4.14
C LEU A 81 7.59 -14.61 -4.34
N GLY A 82 7.58 -15.07 -5.61
CA GLY A 82 7.71 -16.48 -5.91
C GLY A 82 6.52 -17.32 -5.41
N PHE A 83 6.78 -18.56 -5.04
CA PHE A 83 5.79 -19.49 -4.53
C PHE A 83 5.74 -19.38 -3.01
N ILE A 84 4.66 -18.79 -2.50
CA ILE A 84 4.38 -18.68 -1.07
C ILE A 84 2.92 -19.06 -0.80
N THR A 85 2.64 -19.58 0.39
CA THR A 85 1.29 -19.94 0.83
C THR A 85 0.62 -18.86 1.67
N ASP A 86 1.35 -17.79 1.94
CA ASP A 86 0.87 -16.67 2.72
C ASP A 86 -0.09 -15.81 1.91
N HIS A 87 -0.99 -15.13 2.60
CA HIS A 87 -1.77 -14.04 2.04
C HIS A 87 -0.97 -12.75 2.15
N CYS A 88 -0.81 -12.05 1.04
CA CYS A 88 -0.03 -10.82 0.97
C CYS A 88 -0.94 -9.62 0.74
N TRP A 89 -0.69 -8.59 1.54
CA TRP A 89 -1.29 -7.29 1.37
C TRP A 89 -0.29 -6.35 0.69
N PHE A 90 -0.81 -5.54 -0.22
CA PHE A 90 -0.08 -4.44 -0.87
C PHE A 90 -0.88 -3.17 -0.70
N ARG A 91 -0.20 -2.02 -0.63
CA ARG A 91 -0.84 -0.70 -0.64
C ARG A 91 0.01 0.34 -1.31
N PHE A 92 -0.64 1.29 -1.95
CA PHE A 92 -0.05 2.54 -2.42
C PHE A 92 -1.07 3.67 -2.33
N SER A 93 -0.57 4.90 -2.21
CA SER A 93 -1.40 6.10 -2.22
C SER A 93 -1.19 6.85 -3.53
N VAL A 94 -2.26 7.41 -4.09
CA VAL A 94 -2.22 8.14 -5.36
C VAL A 94 -3.04 9.43 -5.28
N ARG A 95 -2.48 10.51 -5.83
CA ARG A 95 -3.19 11.78 -6.07
C ARG A 95 -3.25 12.04 -7.56
N ASN A 96 -4.45 12.18 -8.10
CA ASN A 96 -4.65 12.49 -9.49
C ASN A 96 -4.65 14.02 -9.70
N LEU A 97 -3.73 14.54 -10.51
CA LEU A 97 -3.74 15.94 -10.97
C LEU A 97 -4.28 16.09 -12.39
N ASN A 98 -4.53 14.97 -13.08
CA ASN A 98 -5.13 14.98 -14.42
C ASN A 98 -6.61 15.36 -14.33
N ARG A 99 -6.95 16.51 -14.90
CA ARG A 99 -8.33 17.05 -14.89
C ARG A 99 -9.20 16.49 -16.00
N LEU A 100 -8.61 15.80 -16.96
CA LEU A 100 -9.30 15.26 -18.11
C LEU A 100 -9.82 13.84 -17.84
N HIS A 101 -9.12 13.09 -16.96
CA HIS A 101 -9.42 11.70 -16.69
C HIS A 101 -9.61 11.46 -15.21
N ALA A 102 -10.85 11.12 -14.82
CA ALA A 102 -11.19 10.65 -13.46
C ALA A 102 -11.32 9.12 -13.40
N ASP A 103 -11.61 8.48 -14.53
CA ASP A 103 -11.80 7.03 -14.62
C ASP A 103 -10.50 6.36 -15.06
N TRP A 104 -10.04 5.46 -14.22
CA TRP A 104 -8.78 4.74 -14.36
C TRP A 104 -9.01 3.24 -14.25
N GLN A 105 -8.10 2.46 -14.81
CA GLN A 105 -8.03 1.02 -14.63
C GLN A 105 -6.73 0.67 -13.91
N LEU A 106 -6.84 -0.06 -12.82
CA LEU A 106 -5.69 -0.74 -12.21
C LEU A 106 -5.57 -2.11 -12.86
N GLN A 107 -4.63 -2.27 -13.76
CA GLN A 107 -4.34 -3.55 -14.42
C GLN A 107 -3.27 -4.32 -13.65
N ILE A 108 -3.46 -5.63 -13.54
CA ILE A 108 -2.43 -6.58 -13.11
C ILE A 108 -2.11 -7.46 -14.31
N ASP A 109 -1.00 -7.19 -14.98
CA ASP A 109 -0.62 -7.92 -16.20
C ASP A 109 -0.02 -9.31 -15.87
N TYR A 110 -0.78 -10.06 -15.05
CA TYR A 110 -0.47 -11.44 -14.69
C TYR A 110 -1.75 -12.21 -14.36
N ALA A 111 -2.11 -13.15 -15.22
CA ALA A 111 -3.38 -13.88 -15.14
C ALA A 111 -3.40 -15.02 -14.13
N MET A 112 -2.24 -15.44 -13.57
CA MET A 112 -2.10 -16.66 -12.78
C MET A 112 -2.26 -16.48 -11.26
N LEU A 113 -2.77 -15.33 -10.82
CA LEU A 113 -3.07 -15.11 -9.40
C LEU A 113 -4.34 -15.87 -8.99
N GLY A 114 -4.28 -16.58 -7.86
CA GLY A 114 -5.38 -17.37 -7.34
C GLY A 114 -6.56 -16.50 -6.94
N GLU A 115 -6.34 -15.65 -5.94
CA GLU A 115 -7.33 -14.69 -5.45
C GLU A 115 -6.73 -13.29 -5.40
N VAL A 116 -7.50 -12.31 -5.87
CA VAL A 116 -7.15 -10.89 -5.81
C VAL A 116 -8.38 -10.12 -5.32
N ASP A 117 -8.21 -9.38 -4.23
CA ASP A 117 -9.15 -8.36 -3.78
C ASP A 117 -8.50 -6.99 -3.92
N VAL A 118 -9.19 -6.04 -4.53
CA VAL A 118 -8.77 -4.64 -4.65
C VAL A 118 -9.76 -3.74 -3.93
N TYR A 119 -9.24 -2.90 -3.06
CA TYR A 119 -10.02 -1.95 -2.26
C TYR A 119 -9.57 -0.53 -2.55
N GLN A 120 -10.52 0.35 -2.83
CA GLN A 120 -10.29 1.79 -2.96
C GLN A 120 -10.82 2.51 -1.73
N VAL A 121 -9.97 3.33 -1.11
CA VAL A 121 -10.27 4.08 0.11
C VAL A 121 -10.04 5.57 -0.18
N ASP A 122 -10.96 6.41 0.20
CA ASP A 122 -10.85 7.86 0.03
C ASP A 122 -9.90 8.52 1.05
N ALA A 123 -9.62 9.80 0.89
CA ALA A 123 -8.76 10.57 1.79
C ALA A 123 -9.30 10.64 3.24
N GLY A 124 -10.57 10.36 3.45
CA GLY A 124 -11.21 10.28 4.78
C GLY A 124 -11.08 8.91 5.43
N GLY A 125 -10.45 7.93 4.76
CA GLY A 125 -10.34 6.56 5.24
C GLY A 125 -11.59 5.71 5.01
N THR A 126 -12.52 6.17 4.14
CA THR A 126 -13.75 5.44 3.81
C THR A 126 -13.51 4.48 2.66
N LEU A 127 -13.89 3.22 2.83
CA LEU A 127 -13.90 2.23 1.75
C LEU A 127 -15.01 2.61 0.74
N ILE A 128 -14.62 2.98 -0.49
CA ILE A 128 -15.53 3.44 -1.54
C ILE A 128 -15.73 2.42 -2.66
N ALA A 129 -14.82 1.46 -2.81
CA ALA A 129 -14.98 0.36 -3.77
C ALA A 129 -14.24 -0.90 -3.31
N HIS A 130 -14.79 -2.06 -3.70
CA HIS A 130 -14.17 -3.39 -3.53
C HIS A 130 -14.42 -4.23 -4.78
N PHE A 131 -13.38 -4.79 -5.33
CA PHE A 131 -13.40 -5.65 -6.50
C PHE A 131 -12.70 -6.97 -6.22
N GLN A 132 -13.13 -8.00 -6.93
CA GLN A 132 -12.58 -9.35 -6.80
C GLN A 132 -12.22 -9.92 -8.16
N ALA A 133 -11.13 -10.69 -8.21
CA ALA A 133 -10.69 -11.45 -9.38
C ALA A 133 -9.80 -12.62 -8.94
N GLY A 134 -9.30 -13.38 -9.90
CA GLY A 134 -8.35 -14.46 -9.70
C GLY A 134 -8.85 -15.76 -10.27
N MET A 135 -7.92 -16.72 -10.45
CA MET A 135 -8.22 -18.02 -11.06
C MET A 135 -9.06 -18.92 -10.16
N ASP A 136 -8.94 -18.76 -8.84
CA ASP A 136 -9.65 -19.59 -7.85
C ASP A 136 -11.02 -19.02 -7.52
N ARG A 137 -11.46 -17.95 -8.23
CA ARG A 137 -12.78 -17.33 -8.08
C ARG A 137 -13.64 -17.52 -9.31
N ASP A 138 -14.96 -17.47 -9.09
CA ASP A 138 -15.92 -17.49 -10.21
C ASP A 138 -15.65 -16.29 -11.15
N PHE A 139 -15.64 -16.56 -12.45
CA PHE A 139 -15.39 -15.53 -13.47
C PHE A 139 -16.40 -14.36 -13.40
N SER A 140 -17.63 -14.65 -12.94
CA SER A 140 -18.71 -13.64 -12.83
C SER A 140 -18.45 -12.53 -11.83
N VAL A 141 -17.51 -12.72 -10.86
CA VAL A 141 -17.17 -11.67 -9.88
C VAL A 141 -16.15 -10.66 -10.43
N ARG A 142 -15.52 -10.95 -11.56
CA ARG A 142 -14.53 -10.05 -12.17
C ARG A 142 -15.18 -8.79 -12.73
N PRO A 143 -14.57 -7.61 -12.58
CA PRO A 143 -15.12 -6.37 -13.12
C PRO A 143 -15.03 -6.25 -14.65
N GLY A 144 -14.45 -7.22 -15.35
CA GLY A 144 -14.29 -7.20 -16.81
C GLY A 144 -14.02 -8.57 -17.40
N THR A 145 -13.94 -8.64 -18.73
CA THR A 145 -13.74 -9.88 -19.50
C THR A 145 -12.33 -10.03 -20.07
N ALA A 146 -11.43 -9.07 -19.80
CA ALA A 146 -10.06 -9.13 -20.27
C ALA A 146 -9.31 -10.35 -19.70
N PRO A 147 -8.33 -10.91 -20.42
CA PRO A 147 -7.54 -12.06 -19.94
C PRO A 147 -6.82 -11.77 -18.62
N THR A 148 -6.27 -10.59 -18.46
CA THR A 148 -5.61 -10.12 -17.24
C THR A 148 -6.59 -9.30 -16.38
N PRO A 149 -6.50 -9.41 -15.02
CA PRO A 149 -7.37 -8.64 -14.15
C PRO A 149 -7.16 -7.13 -14.32
N ALA A 150 -8.27 -6.40 -14.47
CA ALA A 150 -8.31 -4.95 -14.46
C ALA A 150 -9.48 -4.46 -13.60
N PHE A 151 -9.24 -3.42 -12.80
CA PHE A 151 -10.17 -2.95 -11.78
C PHE A 151 -10.47 -1.47 -12.02
N PRO A 152 -11.75 -1.10 -12.22
CA PRO A 152 -12.12 0.29 -12.43
C PRO A 152 -11.95 1.10 -11.15
N LEU A 153 -11.21 2.19 -11.21
CA LEU A 153 -11.01 3.13 -10.13
C LEU A 153 -11.52 4.51 -10.53
N THR A 154 -12.21 5.19 -9.63
CA THR A 154 -12.57 6.58 -9.83
C THR A 154 -11.64 7.47 -9.01
N LEU A 155 -10.77 8.20 -9.67
CA LEU A 155 -9.75 9.07 -9.08
C LEU A 155 -10.02 10.53 -9.49
N PRO A 156 -10.92 11.26 -8.82
CA PRO A 156 -11.21 12.65 -9.18
C PRO A 156 -9.97 13.54 -9.04
N ALA A 157 -9.85 14.55 -9.91
CA ALA A 157 -8.70 15.44 -9.89
C ALA A 157 -8.56 16.17 -8.55
N GLY A 158 -7.35 16.23 -8.02
CA GLY A 158 -7.02 16.86 -6.75
C GLY A 158 -7.33 16.04 -5.50
N THR A 159 -7.82 14.81 -5.64
CA THR A 159 -8.13 13.93 -4.50
C THR A 159 -7.04 12.90 -4.25
N ASP A 160 -6.87 12.53 -2.99
CA ASP A 160 -6.02 11.42 -2.55
C ASP A 160 -6.88 10.15 -2.43
N ASN A 161 -6.31 9.05 -2.85
CA ASN A 161 -6.91 7.73 -2.70
C ASN A 161 -5.83 6.73 -2.26
N ASP A 162 -6.19 5.86 -1.33
CA ASP A 162 -5.39 4.71 -0.94
C ASP A 162 -5.94 3.46 -1.61
N ILE A 163 -5.08 2.73 -2.27
CA ILE A 163 -5.41 1.47 -2.94
C ILE A 163 -4.75 0.33 -2.17
N PHE A 164 -5.57 -0.63 -1.75
CA PHE A 164 -5.11 -1.84 -1.09
C PHE A 164 -5.41 -3.04 -1.98
N LEU A 165 -4.47 -3.98 -2.02
CA LEU A 165 -4.66 -5.26 -2.68
C LEU A 165 -4.39 -6.37 -1.67
N LYS A 166 -5.26 -7.38 -1.65
CA LYS A 166 -5.00 -8.66 -0.97
C LYS A 166 -4.83 -9.73 -2.03
N VAL A 167 -3.73 -10.44 -1.98
CA VAL A 167 -3.39 -11.47 -2.96
C VAL A 167 -3.07 -12.77 -2.26
N ALA A 168 -3.67 -13.85 -2.75
CA ALA A 168 -3.33 -15.22 -2.38
C ALA A 168 -3.22 -16.07 -3.65
N SER A 169 -2.27 -16.99 -3.69
CA SER A 169 -2.09 -17.86 -4.86
C SER A 169 -1.38 -19.15 -4.50
N ALA A 170 -1.84 -20.26 -5.07
CA ALA A 170 -1.10 -21.52 -5.10
C ALA A 170 0.06 -21.48 -6.11
N HIS A 171 0.10 -20.46 -6.95
CA HIS A 171 1.14 -20.23 -7.96
C HIS A 171 2.10 -19.11 -7.50
N SER A 172 3.08 -18.78 -8.34
CA SER A 172 3.97 -17.64 -8.06
C SER A 172 3.17 -16.36 -7.96
N ILE A 173 3.45 -15.55 -6.93
CA ILE A 173 2.88 -14.20 -6.81
C ILE A 173 3.80 -13.22 -7.53
N GLN A 174 3.35 -12.76 -8.69
CA GLN A 174 3.94 -11.64 -9.43
C GLN A 174 2.88 -10.56 -9.58
N LEU A 175 3.27 -9.31 -9.33
CA LEU A 175 2.31 -8.20 -9.28
C LEU A 175 2.74 -7.04 -10.20
N PRO A 176 2.73 -7.24 -11.53
CA PRO A 176 2.95 -6.17 -12.48
C PRO A 176 1.72 -5.25 -12.49
N LEU A 177 1.83 -4.13 -11.77
CA LEU A 177 0.77 -3.13 -11.61
C LEU A 177 0.95 -1.98 -12.58
N GLU A 178 -0.14 -1.59 -13.22
CA GLU A 178 -0.23 -0.38 -14.02
C GLU A 178 -1.57 0.30 -13.82
N LEU A 179 -1.54 1.61 -13.56
CA LEU A 179 -2.71 2.49 -13.63
C LEU A 179 -2.75 3.08 -15.03
N LEU A 180 -3.86 2.91 -15.72
CA LEU A 180 -4.13 3.42 -17.06
C LEU A 180 -5.39 4.28 -17.02
N THR A 181 -5.43 5.37 -17.80
CA THR A 181 -6.72 6.01 -18.07
C THR A 181 -7.65 5.00 -18.74
N GLN A 182 -8.97 5.16 -18.59
CA GLN A 182 -9.95 4.28 -19.24
C GLN A 182 -9.76 4.27 -20.77
N GLU A 183 -9.35 5.41 -21.35
CA GLU A 183 -9.08 5.53 -22.78
C GLU A 183 -7.86 4.70 -23.19
N SER A 184 -6.73 4.87 -22.49
CA SER A 184 -5.50 4.11 -22.77
C SER A 184 -5.70 2.61 -22.57
N TYR A 185 -6.46 2.20 -21.54
CA TYR A 185 -6.81 0.81 -21.33
C TYR A 185 -7.61 0.22 -22.49
N ASN A 186 -8.63 0.94 -22.99
CA ASN A 186 -9.44 0.48 -24.13
C ASN A 186 -8.61 0.33 -25.42
N LEU A 187 -7.55 1.12 -25.59
CA LEU A 187 -6.64 1.02 -26.74
C LEU A 187 -5.65 -0.15 -26.61
N SER A 188 -5.47 -0.71 -25.43
CA SER A 188 -4.56 -1.83 -25.15
C SER A 188 -5.21 -3.21 -25.27
N LEU A 189 -6.55 -3.27 -25.42
CA LEU A 189 -7.32 -4.51 -25.58
C LEU A 189 -7.34 -4.99 -27.03
#